data_abf2a7b9787921605c4c5d450529c199
#
_entry.id   abf2a7b9787921605c4c5d450529c199
#
_cell.length_a   1.000
_cell.length_b   1.000
_cell.length_c   1.000
_cell.angle_alpha   90.00
_cell.angle_beta   90.00
_cell.angle_gamma   90.00
#
_symmetry.space_group_name_H-M   'P 1'
#
loop_
_entity.id
_entity.type
_entity.pdbx_description
1 polymer ?
#
loop_
_entity_poly.entity_id
_entity_poly.type
_entity_poly.pdbx_seq_one_letter_code
_entity_poly.pdbx_strand_id
1 'polypeptide(L)'
;MAENARNRVNAAKTAFAVVDGLNELEGAGVTELATHLDTPVSTVHGYLSTLEQEGYVVNDGGEYHVGVRFLEYGACARRRTDIYGTAKPEVDRLAEETGNLANLLVEEHGWGIYLHRGMGDHAVQALDTQVGTRVSLHATAMGKAILAHLSESRVEAIIADRGLPRMTRRTVTDRDELHAELEVIRERGYAIDDEELVEGLRCVGVPVLDDTGHVFGAMSVAGPARRFDGSYLTEEMPRRVMDAANVVRLNLTYS
;
A
#
# COMPACT_ATOMS: atom_id res chain seq x y z
N MET A 1 -23.16 12.18 4.34
CA MET A 1 -22.70 11.50 5.59
C MET A 1 -21.62 12.33 6.30
N ALA A 2 -21.92 13.58 6.65
CA ALA A 2 -20.95 14.53 7.25
C ALA A 2 -21.15 14.71 8.78
N GLU A 3 -21.93 13.85 9.45
CA GLU A 3 -22.36 14.05 10.85
C GLU A 3 -21.51 13.29 11.89
N ASN A 4 -20.59 12.43 11.47
CA ASN A 4 -19.79 11.60 12.39
C ASN A 4 -18.42 12.18 12.79
N ALA A 5 -18.11 13.43 12.42
CA ALA A 5 -16.83 14.06 12.74
C ALA A 5 -16.76 14.67 14.18
N ARG A 6 -17.83 14.65 14.95
CA ARG A 6 -17.94 15.41 16.20
C ARG A 6 -17.45 14.72 17.48
N ASN A 7 -17.05 13.44 17.43
CA ASN A 7 -16.67 12.71 18.65
C ASN A 7 -15.26 12.07 18.54
N ARG A 8 -14.28 12.82 18.02
CA ARG A 8 -12.89 12.35 17.99
C ARG A 8 -12.26 12.46 19.37
N VAL A 9 -11.78 11.34 19.91
CA VAL A 9 -11.04 11.29 21.18
C VAL A 9 -9.61 11.76 20.90
N ASN A 10 -9.28 12.98 21.28
CA ASN A 10 -7.96 13.58 21.02
C ASN A 10 -6.82 12.76 21.63
N ALA A 11 -7.02 12.15 22.81
CA ALA A 11 -6.01 11.30 23.42
C ALA A 11 -5.63 10.11 22.52
N ALA A 12 -6.61 9.45 21.90
CA ALA A 12 -6.34 8.35 20.95
C ALA A 12 -5.58 8.83 19.73
N LYS A 13 -5.96 10.00 19.17
CA LYS A 13 -5.26 10.62 18.04
C LYS A 13 -3.79 10.91 18.39
N THR A 14 -3.54 11.49 19.56
CA THR A 14 -2.16 11.82 20.00
C THR A 14 -1.35 10.55 20.25
N ALA A 15 -1.94 9.49 20.83
CA ALA A 15 -1.26 8.22 21.05
C ALA A 15 -0.79 7.61 19.72
N PHE A 16 -1.64 7.59 18.69
CA PHE A 16 -1.24 7.09 17.37
C PHE A 16 -0.22 8.02 16.68
N ALA A 17 -0.34 9.35 16.83
CA ALA A 17 0.68 10.27 16.31
C ALA A 17 2.07 10.02 16.93
N VAL A 18 2.13 9.67 18.23
CA VAL A 18 3.38 9.27 18.88
C VAL A 18 3.95 7.99 18.26
N VAL A 19 3.11 6.98 17.98
CA VAL A 19 3.54 5.74 17.32
C VAL A 19 4.01 6.02 15.89
N ASP A 20 3.26 6.82 15.13
CA ASP A 20 3.61 7.20 13.76
C ASP A 20 4.96 7.96 13.73
N GLY A 21 5.16 8.93 14.64
CA GLY A 21 6.40 9.67 14.74
C GLY A 21 7.61 8.79 15.10
N LEU A 22 7.44 7.81 16.00
CA LEU A 22 8.50 6.82 16.29
C LEU A 22 8.83 5.96 15.07
N ASN A 23 7.83 5.60 14.27
CA ASN A 23 8.04 4.83 13.05
C ASN A 23 8.74 5.67 11.96
N GLU A 24 8.38 6.94 11.80
CA GLU A 24 8.98 7.87 10.83
C GLU A 24 10.45 8.18 11.15
N LEU A 25 10.78 8.29 12.45
CA LEU A 25 12.14 8.57 12.94
C LEU A 25 12.99 7.30 13.15
N GLU A 26 12.42 6.11 12.92
CA GLU A 26 13.05 4.81 13.18
C GLU A 26 13.50 4.61 14.64
N GLY A 27 12.92 5.38 15.55
CA GLY A 27 13.26 5.52 16.97
C GLY A 27 13.61 6.97 17.33
N ALA A 28 13.28 7.39 18.55
CA ALA A 28 13.56 8.76 18.99
C ALA A 28 13.61 8.90 20.50
N GLY A 29 14.38 9.86 20.99
CA GLY A 29 14.29 10.37 22.34
C GLY A 29 13.05 11.26 22.55
N VAL A 30 12.59 11.43 23.80
CA VAL A 30 11.38 12.20 24.14
C VAL A 30 11.42 13.61 23.55
N THR A 31 12.55 14.31 23.64
CA THR A 31 12.68 15.71 23.18
C THR A 31 12.63 15.82 21.65
N GLU A 32 13.26 14.90 20.95
CA GLU A 32 13.26 14.82 19.49
C GLU A 32 11.84 14.56 18.97
N LEU A 33 11.17 13.55 19.52
CA LEU A 33 9.80 13.22 19.16
C LEU A 33 8.83 14.38 19.48
N ALA A 34 9.01 15.06 20.60
CA ALA A 34 8.22 16.24 20.98
C ALA A 34 8.37 17.38 19.97
N THR A 35 9.59 17.59 19.47
CA THR A 35 9.88 18.59 18.43
C THR A 35 9.25 18.17 17.09
N HIS A 36 9.39 16.90 16.69
CA HIS A 36 8.81 16.36 15.45
C HIS A 36 7.27 16.50 15.43
N LEU A 37 6.63 16.23 16.56
CA LEU A 37 5.16 16.28 16.69
C LEU A 37 4.60 17.68 17.04
N ASP A 38 5.44 18.69 17.20
CA ASP A 38 5.06 20.02 17.72
C ASP A 38 4.17 19.91 18.98
N THR A 39 4.61 19.06 19.93
CA THR A 39 3.84 18.72 21.13
C THR A 39 4.73 18.90 22.36
N PRO A 40 4.19 19.43 23.52
CA PRO A 40 4.98 19.60 24.73
C PRO A 40 5.66 18.30 25.20
N VAL A 41 6.92 18.38 25.60
CA VAL A 41 7.75 17.24 26.06
C VAL A 41 7.05 16.43 27.17
N SER A 42 6.41 17.10 28.14
CA SER A 42 5.67 16.44 29.22
C SER A 42 4.49 15.63 28.71
N THR A 43 3.81 16.09 27.65
CA THR A 43 2.71 15.37 27.01
C THR A 43 3.21 14.12 26.30
N VAL A 44 4.25 14.25 25.47
CA VAL A 44 4.86 13.12 24.76
C VAL A 44 5.40 12.07 25.74
N HIS A 45 6.08 12.51 26.81
CA HIS A 45 6.54 11.60 27.86
C HIS A 45 5.40 10.80 28.51
N GLY A 46 4.26 11.44 28.79
CA GLY A 46 3.09 10.76 29.34
C GLY A 46 2.53 9.68 28.41
N TYR A 47 2.46 9.95 27.10
CA TYR A 47 2.04 8.96 26.11
C TYR A 47 3.05 7.81 25.95
N LEU A 48 4.35 8.13 25.86
CA LEU A 48 5.41 7.12 25.79
C LEU A 48 5.39 6.19 27.01
N SER A 49 5.30 6.74 28.22
CA SER A 49 5.20 5.95 29.44
C SER A 49 3.98 5.01 29.45
N THR A 50 2.83 5.49 28.97
CA THR A 50 1.62 4.68 28.88
C THR A 50 1.78 3.58 27.83
N LEU A 51 2.27 3.91 26.63
CA LEU A 51 2.46 2.96 25.54
C LEU A 51 3.53 1.90 25.87
N GLU A 52 4.56 2.27 26.63
CA GLU A 52 5.58 1.36 27.16
C GLU A 52 4.97 0.38 28.17
N GLN A 53 4.20 0.88 29.16
CA GLN A 53 3.51 0.03 30.14
C GLN A 53 2.55 -0.96 29.50
N GLU A 54 1.87 -0.54 28.41
CA GLU A 54 0.97 -1.41 27.64
C GLU A 54 1.71 -2.29 26.63
N GLY A 55 3.04 -2.17 26.50
CA GLY A 55 3.89 -3.00 25.63
C GLY A 55 3.81 -2.65 24.13
N TYR A 56 3.35 -1.46 23.78
CA TYR A 56 3.30 -0.97 22.40
C TYR A 56 4.57 -0.24 21.98
N VAL A 57 5.33 0.25 22.94
CA VAL A 57 6.61 0.95 22.75
C VAL A 57 7.67 0.30 23.64
N VAL A 58 8.90 0.30 23.20
CA VAL A 58 10.07 -0.19 23.94
C VAL A 58 11.02 0.98 24.16
N ASN A 59 11.59 1.09 25.36
CA ASN A 59 12.63 2.05 25.71
C ASN A 59 13.98 1.35 25.80
N ASP A 60 14.92 1.76 24.97
CA ASP A 60 16.31 1.28 25.03
C ASP A 60 17.23 2.46 25.37
N GLY A 61 17.57 2.57 26.65
CA GLY A 61 18.52 3.58 27.12
C GLY A 61 18.08 5.04 26.93
N GLY A 62 16.78 5.32 26.81
CA GLY A 62 16.20 6.66 26.61
C GLY A 62 15.77 6.94 25.17
N GLU A 63 16.00 6.02 24.26
CA GLU A 63 15.48 6.00 22.91
C GLU A 63 14.27 5.06 22.84
N TYR A 64 13.15 5.55 22.31
CA TYR A 64 11.90 4.81 22.22
C TYR A 64 11.68 4.30 20.80
N HIS A 65 11.22 3.05 20.69
CA HIS A 65 10.92 2.38 19.43
C HIS A 65 9.54 1.77 19.44
N VAL A 66 8.96 1.59 18.25
CA VAL A 66 7.69 0.85 18.07
C VAL A 66 7.89 -0.61 18.50
N GLY A 67 7.06 -1.09 19.44
CA GLY A 67 7.15 -2.44 19.98
C GLY A 67 6.69 -3.52 19.00
N VAL A 68 7.31 -4.70 19.02
CA VAL A 68 6.96 -5.86 18.17
C VAL A 68 5.53 -6.37 18.38
N ARG A 69 4.83 -5.95 19.43
CA ARG A 69 3.43 -6.28 19.69
C ARG A 69 2.50 -5.90 18.53
N PHE A 70 2.82 -4.84 17.78
CA PHE A 70 2.06 -4.45 16.58
C PHE A 70 2.00 -5.53 15.51
N LEU A 71 2.98 -6.46 15.48
CA LEU A 71 2.96 -7.59 14.53
C LEU A 71 1.76 -8.52 14.75
N GLU A 72 1.31 -8.70 16.01
CA GLU A 72 0.13 -9.50 16.32
C GLU A 72 -1.12 -8.91 15.66
N TYR A 73 -1.33 -7.60 15.80
CA TYR A 73 -2.48 -6.91 15.22
C TYR A 73 -2.40 -6.85 13.70
N GLY A 74 -1.22 -6.56 13.16
CA GLY A 74 -0.98 -6.58 11.71
C GLY A 74 -1.23 -7.96 11.10
N ALA A 75 -0.77 -9.03 11.74
CA ALA A 75 -1.03 -10.40 11.30
C ALA A 75 -2.52 -10.76 11.37
N CYS A 76 -3.23 -10.32 12.42
CA CYS A 76 -4.67 -10.51 12.54
C CYS A 76 -5.43 -9.76 11.43
N ALA A 77 -5.13 -8.46 11.22
CA ALA A 77 -5.74 -7.64 10.18
C ALA A 77 -5.53 -8.25 8.79
N ARG A 78 -4.30 -8.69 8.48
CA ARG A 78 -3.97 -9.31 7.20
C ARG A 78 -4.71 -10.62 6.95
N ARG A 79 -4.82 -11.50 7.97
CA ARG A 79 -5.58 -12.76 7.85
C ARG A 79 -7.08 -12.56 7.65
N ARG A 80 -7.63 -11.42 8.08
CA ARG A 80 -9.05 -11.08 7.90
C ARG A 80 -9.38 -10.70 6.46
N THR A 81 -8.39 -10.34 5.66
CA THR A 81 -8.60 -10.04 4.24
C THR A 81 -8.68 -11.34 3.45
N ASP A 82 -9.83 -11.61 2.83
CA ASP A 82 -10.12 -12.87 2.13
C ASP A 82 -9.06 -13.21 1.06
N ILE A 83 -8.57 -12.18 0.36
CA ILE A 83 -7.58 -12.34 -0.72
C ILE A 83 -6.20 -12.81 -0.22
N TYR A 84 -5.81 -12.51 1.04
CA TYR A 84 -4.42 -12.73 1.47
C TYR A 84 -3.97 -14.18 1.39
N GLY A 85 -4.77 -15.10 1.96
CA GLY A 85 -4.41 -16.52 2.01
C GLY A 85 -4.26 -17.14 0.63
N THR A 86 -5.10 -16.71 -0.30
CA THR A 86 -5.17 -17.25 -1.66
C THR A 86 -4.13 -16.61 -2.59
N ALA A 87 -3.90 -15.30 -2.45
CA ALA A 87 -2.97 -14.57 -3.34
C ALA A 87 -1.50 -14.71 -2.93
N LYS A 88 -1.21 -14.91 -1.63
CA LYS A 88 0.18 -15.02 -1.16
C LYS A 88 1.02 -16.04 -1.94
N PRO A 89 0.61 -17.33 -2.10
CA PRO A 89 1.41 -18.29 -2.84
C PRO A 89 1.62 -17.91 -4.32
N GLU A 90 0.63 -17.27 -4.95
CA GLU A 90 0.74 -16.82 -6.34
C GLU A 90 1.69 -15.62 -6.50
N VAL A 91 1.73 -14.71 -5.51
CA VAL A 91 2.70 -13.60 -5.47
C VAL A 91 4.11 -14.14 -5.29
N ASP A 92 4.31 -15.12 -4.38
CA ASP A 92 5.62 -15.75 -4.18
C ASP A 92 6.09 -16.45 -5.46
N ARG A 93 5.19 -17.20 -6.13
CA ARG A 93 5.46 -17.88 -7.41
C ARG A 93 5.81 -16.88 -8.52
N LEU A 94 5.07 -15.76 -8.65
CA LEU A 94 5.37 -14.70 -9.60
C LEU A 94 6.76 -14.11 -9.38
N ALA A 95 7.13 -13.85 -8.13
CA ALA A 95 8.45 -13.32 -7.79
C ALA A 95 9.56 -14.30 -8.20
N GLU A 96 9.40 -15.59 -7.88
CA GLU A 96 10.36 -16.66 -8.21
C GLU A 96 10.50 -16.82 -9.74
N GLU A 97 9.38 -16.96 -10.47
CA GLU A 97 9.38 -17.18 -11.92
C GLU A 97 9.90 -15.99 -12.73
N THR A 98 9.67 -14.77 -12.25
CA THR A 98 10.10 -13.56 -12.97
C THR A 98 11.45 -13.04 -12.50
N GLY A 99 11.92 -13.49 -11.34
CA GLY A 99 13.10 -12.96 -10.66
C GLY A 99 12.94 -11.52 -10.18
N ASN A 100 11.73 -10.97 -10.21
CA ASN A 100 11.44 -9.57 -9.87
C ASN A 100 10.69 -9.43 -8.54
N LEU A 101 10.36 -8.19 -8.18
CA LEU A 101 9.50 -7.90 -7.03
C LEU A 101 8.04 -8.11 -7.43
N ALA A 102 7.32 -8.99 -6.74
CA ALA A 102 5.88 -9.15 -6.87
C ALA A 102 5.16 -8.67 -5.61
N ASN A 103 3.97 -8.10 -5.76
CA ASN A 103 3.25 -7.51 -4.64
C ASN A 103 1.76 -7.85 -4.68
N LEU A 104 1.14 -7.83 -3.50
CA LEU A 104 -0.31 -7.81 -3.28
C LEU A 104 -0.68 -6.52 -2.57
N LEU A 105 -1.69 -5.82 -3.08
CA LEU A 105 -2.19 -4.57 -2.54
C LEU A 105 -3.72 -4.59 -2.46
N VAL A 106 -4.28 -3.99 -1.41
CA VAL A 106 -5.72 -3.74 -1.26
C VAL A 106 -6.00 -2.27 -1.05
N GLU A 107 -7.23 -1.85 -1.32
CA GLU A 107 -7.70 -0.50 -0.94
C GLU A 107 -8.31 -0.54 0.45
N GLU A 108 -7.89 0.36 1.34
CA GLU A 108 -8.54 0.62 2.62
C GLU A 108 -8.50 2.11 2.93
N HIS A 109 -9.67 2.71 3.17
CA HIS A 109 -9.83 4.13 3.49
C HIS A 109 -9.17 5.10 2.49
N GLY A 110 -9.15 4.75 1.21
CA GLY A 110 -8.58 5.57 0.13
C GLY A 110 -7.06 5.42 -0.04
N TRP A 111 -6.44 4.49 0.69
CA TRP A 111 -5.02 4.14 0.54
C TRP A 111 -4.87 2.76 -0.08
N GLY A 112 -3.80 2.58 -0.85
CA GLY A 112 -3.30 1.26 -1.18
C GLY A 112 -2.46 0.72 -0.01
N ILE A 113 -2.75 -0.49 0.47
CA ILE A 113 -2.02 -1.14 1.55
C ILE A 113 -1.32 -2.38 1.03
N TYR A 114 0.00 -2.45 1.16
CA TYR A 114 0.73 -3.67 0.80
C TYR A 114 0.43 -4.79 1.80
N LEU A 115 -0.21 -5.87 1.35
CA LEU A 115 -0.48 -7.05 2.17
C LEU A 115 0.63 -8.09 2.10
N HIS A 116 1.30 -8.21 0.94
CA HIS A 116 2.38 -9.17 0.74
C HIS A 116 3.36 -8.70 -0.33
N ARG A 117 4.59 -9.16 -0.21
CA ARG A 117 5.69 -8.91 -1.15
C ARG A 117 6.51 -10.19 -1.31
N GLY A 118 6.60 -10.67 -2.54
CA GLY A 118 7.51 -11.73 -2.96
C GLY A 118 8.75 -11.11 -3.60
N MET A 119 9.93 -11.60 -3.26
CA MET A 119 11.20 -11.10 -3.79
C MET A 119 11.88 -12.20 -4.60
N GLY A 120 12.06 -11.97 -5.90
CA GLY A 120 12.87 -12.80 -6.76
C GLY A 120 14.36 -12.41 -6.70
N ASP A 121 15.22 -13.23 -7.32
CA ASP A 121 16.69 -13.08 -7.26
C ASP A 121 17.22 -11.75 -7.83
N HIS A 122 16.44 -11.09 -8.67
CA HIS A 122 16.79 -9.81 -9.30
C HIS A 122 15.91 -8.66 -8.82
N ALA A 123 15.16 -8.87 -7.73
CA ALA A 123 14.28 -7.85 -7.17
C ALA A 123 15.08 -6.64 -6.71
N VAL A 124 14.59 -5.44 -7.05
CA VAL A 124 15.22 -4.19 -6.62
C VAL A 124 14.79 -3.90 -5.20
N GLN A 125 15.75 -3.77 -4.29
CA GLN A 125 15.52 -3.36 -2.90
C GLN A 125 15.25 -1.84 -2.77
N ALA A 126 15.16 -1.11 -3.88
CA ALA A 126 15.07 0.36 -3.92
C ALA A 126 13.74 0.93 -3.40
N LEU A 127 12.76 0.10 -3.09
CA LEU A 127 11.52 0.53 -2.45
C LEU A 127 11.59 0.15 -0.96
N ASP A 128 11.71 1.15 -0.13
CA ASP A 128 11.57 1.04 1.33
C ASP A 128 10.09 0.81 1.73
N THR A 129 9.35 0.12 0.86
CA THR A 129 7.97 -0.27 1.12
C THR A 129 7.94 -1.62 1.80
N GLN A 130 7.31 -1.67 2.96
CA GLN A 130 7.11 -2.88 3.74
C GLN A 130 5.64 -3.33 3.69
N VAL A 131 5.36 -4.53 4.18
CA VAL A 131 3.98 -4.95 4.44
C VAL A 131 3.35 -3.99 5.44
N GLY A 132 2.15 -3.47 5.12
CA GLY A 132 1.48 -2.43 5.89
C GLY A 132 1.74 -1.00 5.40
N THR A 133 2.75 -0.77 4.55
CA THR A 133 2.99 0.56 3.96
C THR A 133 1.77 1.03 3.17
N ARG A 134 1.41 2.30 3.38
CA ARG A 134 0.36 3.02 2.66
C ARG A 134 0.92 3.73 1.45
N VAL A 135 0.23 3.63 0.32
CA VAL A 135 0.59 4.35 -0.91
C VAL A 135 -0.63 5.01 -1.54
N SER A 136 -0.38 6.10 -2.27
CA SER A 136 -1.42 6.75 -3.07
C SER A 136 -1.80 5.86 -4.24
N LEU A 137 -3.09 5.53 -4.36
CA LEU A 137 -3.58 4.60 -5.38
C LEU A 137 -3.28 5.07 -6.81
N HIS A 138 -3.43 6.37 -7.10
CA HIS A 138 -3.23 6.93 -8.44
C HIS A 138 -1.79 6.81 -8.96
N ALA A 139 -0.80 6.71 -8.08
CA ALA A 139 0.62 6.70 -8.42
C ALA A 139 1.20 5.29 -8.58
N THR A 140 0.40 4.23 -8.45
CA THR A 140 0.87 2.84 -8.54
C THR A 140 0.06 2.04 -9.55
N ALA A 141 0.68 1.09 -10.25
CA ALA A 141 -0.02 0.19 -11.16
C ALA A 141 -1.15 -0.57 -10.46
N MET A 142 -0.91 -1.14 -9.28
CA MET A 142 -1.95 -1.84 -8.50
C MET A 142 -3.08 -0.91 -8.07
N GLY A 143 -2.73 0.29 -7.61
CA GLY A 143 -3.72 1.26 -7.18
C GLY A 143 -4.61 1.74 -8.34
N LYS A 144 -4.03 2.04 -9.51
CA LYS A 144 -4.79 2.37 -10.71
C LYS A 144 -5.66 1.19 -11.19
N ALA A 145 -5.15 -0.04 -11.12
CA ALA A 145 -5.92 -1.23 -11.42
C ALA A 145 -7.14 -1.39 -10.48
N ILE A 146 -6.99 -1.09 -9.18
CA ILE A 146 -8.11 -1.07 -8.23
C ILE A 146 -9.08 0.07 -8.56
N LEU A 147 -8.60 1.32 -8.71
CA LEU A 147 -9.41 2.49 -9.00
C LEU A 147 -10.28 2.28 -10.26
N ALA A 148 -9.73 1.64 -11.29
CA ALA A 148 -10.45 1.35 -12.53
C ALA A 148 -11.72 0.50 -12.33
N HIS A 149 -11.81 -0.26 -11.22
CA HIS A 149 -12.93 -1.16 -10.93
C HIS A 149 -13.77 -0.73 -9.71
N LEU A 150 -13.45 0.41 -9.10
CA LEU A 150 -14.31 1.06 -8.11
C LEU A 150 -15.42 1.86 -8.80
N SER A 151 -16.51 2.13 -8.08
CA SER A 151 -17.53 3.05 -8.58
C SER A 151 -16.95 4.46 -8.73
N GLU A 152 -17.42 5.21 -9.72
CA GLU A 152 -17.00 6.59 -9.96
C GLU A 152 -17.13 7.45 -8.69
N SER A 153 -18.24 7.31 -7.95
CA SER A 153 -18.45 8.01 -6.68
C SER A 153 -17.41 7.67 -5.63
N ARG A 154 -16.87 6.43 -5.61
CA ARG A 154 -15.80 6.03 -4.69
C ARG A 154 -14.47 6.62 -5.12
N VAL A 155 -14.14 6.60 -6.41
CA VAL A 155 -12.94 7.24 -6.97
C VAL A 155 -12.92 8.73 -6.63
N GLU A 156 -14.04 9.43 -6.86
CA GLU A 156 -14.18 10.84 -6.53
C GLU A 156 -14.00 11.14 -5.04
N ALA A 157 -14.57 10.30 -4.18
CA ALA A 157 -14.40 10.45 -2.75
C ALA A 157 -12.93 10.26 -2.32
N ILE A 158 -12.19 9.33 -2.96
CA ILE A 158 -10.77 9.12 -2.72
C ILE A 158 -9.96 10.35 -3.18
N ILE A 159 -10.19 10.84 -4.38
CA ILE A 159 -9.52 12.03 -4.91
C ILE A 159 -9.79 13.25 -4.02
N ALA A 160 -11.02 13.45 -3.56
CA ALA A 160 -11.38 14.57 -2.70
C ALA A 160 -10.72 14.50 -1.31
N ASP A 161 -10.54 13.30 -0.76
CA ASP A 161 -9.96 13.10 0.58
C ASP A 161 -8.43 13.04 0.58
N ARG A 162 -7.82 12.43 -0.44
CA ARG A 162 -6.38 12.15 -0.53
C ARG A 162 -5.63 13.06 -1.49
N GLY A 163 -6.33 13.67 -2.44
CA GLY A 163 -5.71 14.40 -3.55
C GLY A 163 -4.99 13.48 -4.53
N LEU A 164 -4.23 14.10 -5.42
CA LEU A 164 -3.34 13.45 -6.38
C LEU A 164 -1.91 14.00 -6.20
N PRO A 165 -1.24 13.70 -5.08
CA PRO A 165 0.10 14.22 -4.82
C PRO A 165 1.11 13.73 -5.86
N ARG A 166 2.02 14.63 -6.26
CA ARG A 166 3.09 14.31 -7.18
C ARG A 166 4.23 13.59 -6.46
N MET A 167 4.54 12.38 -6.89
CA MET A 167 5.68 11.59 -6.40
C MET A 167 6.91 11.77 -7.30
N THR A 168 6.70 11.74 -8.63
CA THR A 168 7.73 11.98 -9.64
C THR A 168 7.23 12.99 -10.68
N ARG A 169 8.04 13.26 -11.69
CA ARG A 169 7.63 14.11 -12.82
C ARG A 169 6.57 13.45 -13.69
N ARG A 170 6.45 12.12 -13.64
CA ARG A 170 5.54 11.32 -14.45
C ARG A 170 4.22 10.99 -13.76
N THR A 171 4.13 11.23 -12.45
CA THR A 171 2.87 10.99 -11.69
C THR A 171 1.72 11.77 -12.31
N VAL A 172 0.64 11.07 -12.64
CA VAL A 172 -0.63 11.70 -13.07
C VAL A 172 -1.21 12.47 -11.88
N THR A 173 -1.39 13.77 -12.05
CA THR A 173 -1.90 14.67 -11.00
C THR A 173 -3.14 15.44 -11.43
N ASP A 174 -3.56 15.27 -12.68
CA ASP A 174 -4.79 15.81 -13.22
C ASP A 174 -5.91 14.77 -13.12
N ARG A 175 -7.10 15.23 -12.71
CA ARG A 175 -8.25 14.36 -12.48
C ARG A 175 -8.79 13.76 -13.77
N ASP A 176 -8.91 14.58 -14.82
CA ASP A 176 -9.49 14.14 -16.09
C ASP A 176 -8.53 13.18 -16.81
N GLU A 177 -7.22 13.42 -16.70
CA GLU A 177 -6.18 12.52 -17.19
C GLU A 177 -6.25 11.16 -16.46
N LEU A 178 -6.40 11.17 -15.13
CA LEU A 178 -6.56 9.94 -14.36
C LEU A 178 -7.80 9.16 -14.80
N HIS A 179 -8.94 9.82 -14.94
CA HIS A 179 -10.17 9.15 -15.39
C HIS A 179 -10.02 8.52 -16.77
N ALA A 180 -9.43 9.23 -17.73
CA ALA A 180 -9.16 8.69 -19.06
C ALA A 180 -8.24 7.46 -19.00
N GLU A 181 -7.21 7.48 -18.15
CA GLU A 181 -6.32 6.33 -17.93
C GLU A 181 -7.07 5.15 -17.30
N LEU A 182 -7.94 5.39 -16.31
CA LEU A 182 -8.72 4.34 -15.66
C LEU A 182 -9.69 3.64 -16.64
N GLU A 183 -10.25 4.36 -17.62
CA GLU A 183 -11.05 3.74 -18.70
C GLU A 183 -10.21 2.80 -19.56
N VAL A 184 -9.03 3.24 -20.00
CA VAL A 184 -8.08 2.40 -20.75
C VAL A 184 -7.67 1.16 -19.96
N ILE A 185 -7.41 1.31 -18.65
CA ILE A 185 -7.06 0.19 -17.76
C ILE A 185 -8.20 -0.81 -17.68
N ARG A 186 -9.45 -0.34 -17.56
CA ARG A 186 -10.64 -1.20 -17.50
C ARG A 186 -10.82 -2.02 -18.78
N GLU A 187 -10.57 -1.42 -19.93
CA GLU A 187 -10.66 -2.10 -21.23
C GLU A 187 -9.56 -3.14 -21.46
N ARG A 188 -8.31 -2.79 -21.14
CA ARG A 188 -7.15 -3.68 -21.36
C ARG A 188 -6.92 -4.71 -20.24
N GLY A 189 -7.50 -4.50 -19.04
CA GLY A 189 -7.42 -5.42 -17.91
C GLY A 189 -6.16 -5.31 -17.05
N TYR A 190 -5.27 -4.37 -17.29
CA TYR A 190 -4.06 -4.13 -16.49
C TYR A 190 -3.67 -2.65 -16.47
N ALA A 191 -2.91 -2.26 -15.47
CA ALA A 191 -2.33 -0.93 -15.35
C ALA A 191 -0.81 -0.98 -15.45
N ILE A 192 -0.22 0.12 -15.89
CA ILE A 192 1.24 0.34 -15.87
C ILE A 192 1.51 1.54 -14.97
N ASP A 193 2.51 1.43 -14.10
CA ASP A 193 3.19 2.55 -13.47
C ASP A 193 4.50 2.75 -14.24
N ASP A 194 4.57 3.83 -15.03
CA ASP A 194 5.75 4.20 -15.82
C ASP A 194 6.58 5.23 -15.07
N GLU A 195 7.25 4.80 -14.00
CA GLU A 195 8.09 5.64 -13.16
C GLU A 195 7.27 6.73 -12.40
N GLU A 196 5.98 6.46 -12.12
CA GLU A 196 5.08 7.40 -11.48
C GLU A 196 5.25 7.46 -9.96
N LEU A 197 5.48 6.29 -9.32
CA LEU A 197 5.75 6.22 -7.88
C LEU A 197 7.22 6.50 -7.58
N VAL A 198 8.14 5.91 -8.34
CA VAL A 198 9.60 6.01 -8.15
C VAL A 198 10.30 6.07 -9.50
N GLU A 199 11.13 7.10 -9.72
CA GLU A 199 11.96 7.20 -10.93
C GLU A 199 12.87 5.97 -11.09
N GLY A 200 12.95 5.44 -12.31
CA GLY A 200 13.73 4.25 -12.64
C GLY A 200 13.06 2.91 -12.36
N LEU A 201 11.83 2.90 -11.82
CA LEU A 201 11.03 1.69 -11.64
C LEU A 201 9.77 1.72 -12.49
N ARG A 202 9.41 0.57 -13.06
CA ARG A 202 8.15 0.33 -13.75
C ARG A 202 7.45 -0.87 -13.16
N CYS A 203 6.12 -0.82 -13.13
CA CYS A 203 5.29 -1.88 -12.61
C CYS A 203 4.15 -2.19 -13.56
N VAL A 204 3.75 -3.47 -13.58
CA VAL A 204 2.49 -3.92 -14.17
C VAL A 204 1.58 -4.38 -13.04
N GLY A 205 0.36 -3.86 -12.97
CA GLY A 205 -0.64 -4.19 -11.96
C GLY A 205 -1.91 -4.75 -12.59
N VAL A 206 -2.45 -5.81 -12.01
CA VAL A 206 -3.69 -6.47 -12.47
C VAL A 206 -4.65 -6.58 -11.29
N PRO A 207 -5.93 -6.18 -11.48
CA PRO A 207 -6.93 -6.32 -10.42
C PRO A 207 -7.31 -7.79 -10.22
N VAL A 208 -7.63 -8.15 -8.99
CA VAL A 208 -8.27 -9.42 -8.64
C VAL A 208 -9.75 -9.13 -8.40
N LEU A 209 -10.59 -9.61 -9.32
CA LEU A 209 -12.03 -9.35 -9.35
C LEU A 209 -12.80 -10.64 -9.09
N ASP A 210 -14.02 -10.53 -8.51
CA ASP A 210 -14.98 -11.63 -8.57
C ASP A 210 -15.80 -11.60 -9.87
N ASP A 211 -16.72 -12.55 -10.00
CA ASP A 211 -17.60 -12.67 -11.17
C ASP A 211 -18.66 -11.53 -11.25
N THR A 212 -18.81 -10.73 -10.20
CA THR A 212 -19.69 -9.55 -10.16
C THR A 212 -18.96 -8.27 -10.53
N GLY A 213 -17.62 -8.33 -10.67
CA GLY A 213 -16.74 -7.17 -10.91
C GLY A 213 -16.31 -6.45 -9.62
N HIS A 214 -16.58 -7.01 -8.44
CA HIS A 214 -16.05 -6.48 -7.19
C HIS A 214 -14.54 -6.72 -7.10
N VAL A 215 -13.77 -5.68 -6.75
CA VAL A 215 -12.32 -5.73 -6.64
C VAL A 215 -11.90 -6.08 -5.21
N PHE A 216 -11.24 -7.22 -5.03
CA PHE A 216 -10.63 -7.63 -3.76
C PHE A 216 -9.28 -6.96 -3.50
N GLY A 217 -8.57 -6.61 -4.56
CA GLY A 217 -7.24 -6.04 -4.50
C GLY A 217 -6.57 -6.12 -5.86
N ALA A 218 -5.25 -5.97 -5.90
CA ALA A 218 -4.46 -6.11 -7.12
C ALA A 218 -3.11 -6.78 -6.84
N MET A 219 -2.60 -7.47 -7.85
CA MET A 219 -1.26 -8.05 -7.87
C MET A 219 -0.38 -7.31 -8.86
N SER A 220 0.92 -7.26 -8.63
CA SER A 220 1.86 -6.62 -9.56
C SER A 220 3.20 -7.33 -9.63
N VAL A 221 3.91 -7.05 -10.73
CA VAL A 221 5.35 -7.28 -10.84
C VAL A 221 6.02 -5.95 -11.15
N ALA A 222 7.12 -5.66 -10.43
CA ALA A 222 7.88 -4.42 -10.53
C ALA A 222 9.36 -4.72 -10.79
N GLY A 223 9.98 -3.87 -11.59
CA GLY A 223 11.42 -3.97 -11.88
C GLY A 223 12.01 -2.69 -12.44
N PRO A 224 13.34 -2.65 -12.66
CA PRO A 224 14.01 -1.49 -13.23
C PRO A 224 13.46 -1.13 -14.59
N ALA A 225 13.21 0.17 -14.84
CA ALA A 225 12.66 0.68 -16.09
C ALA A 225 13.45 0.20 -17.33
N ARG A 226 14.78 0.06 -17.22
CA ARG A 226 15.66 -0.44 -18.30
C ARG A 226 15.40 -1.90 -18.71
N ARG A 227 14.77 -2.72 -17.83
CA ARG A 227 14.38 -4.12 -18.12
C ARG A 227 12.90 -4.23 -18.45
N PHE A 228 12.08 -3.38 -17.83
CA PHE A 228 10.65 -3.28 -18.06
C PHE A 228 10.39 -2.32 -19.22
N ASP A 229 10.60 -2.79 -20.45
CA ASP A 229 10.46 -1.99 -21.66
C ASP A 229 9.91 -2.84 -22.82
N GLY A 230 9.37 -2.16 -23.85
CA GLY A 230 8.82 -2.80 -25.05
C GLY A 230 7.80 -3.89 -24.74
N SER A 231 7.85 -5.00 -25.46
CA SER A 231 6.91 -6.13 -25.31
C SER A 231 7.00 -6.83 -23.94
N TYR A 232 8.13 -6.73 -23.23
CA TYR A 232 8.25 -7.27 -21.89
C TYR A 232 7.29 -6.55 -20.91
N LEU A 233 7.19 -5.21 -21.01
CA LEU A 233 6.29 -4.40 -20.20
C LEU A 233 4.83 -4.50 -20.65
N THR A 234 4.58 -4.53 -22.00
CA THR A 234 3.22 -4.35 -22.54
C THR A 234 2.50 -5.66 -22.90
N GLU A 235 3.23 -6.79 -22.96
CA GLU A 235 2.66 -8.09 -23.35
C GLU A 235 3.04 -9.21 -22.37
N GLU A 236 4.34 -9.43 -22.11
CA GLU A 236 4.78 -10.58 -21.33
C GLU A 236 4.40 -10.47 -19.86
N MET A 237 4.74 -9.35 -19.20
CA MET A 237 4.43 -9.16 -17.78
C MET A 237 2.92 -9.05 -17.51
N PRO A 238 2.12 -8.29 -18.28
CA PRO A 238 0.67 -8.31 -18.12
C PRO A 238 0.09 -9.73 -18.16
N ARG A 239 0.47 -10.54 -19.14
CA ARG A 239 -0.02 -11.92 -19.26
C ARG A 239 0.33 -12.76 -18.02
N ARG A 240 1.58 -12.72 -17.53
CA ARG A 240 2.00 -13.48 -16.34
C ARG A 240 1.23 -13.08 -15.09
N VAL A 241 1.04 -11.76 -14.86
CA VAL A 241 0.30 -11.26 -13.70
C VAL A 241 -1.19 -11.58 -13.83
N MET A 242 -1.78 -11.49 -15.04
CA MET A 242 -3.16 -11.89 -15.31
C MET A 242 -3.39 -13.38 -15.04
N ASP A 243 -2.48 -14.24 -15.47
CA ASP A 243 -2.57 -15.69 -15.23
C ASP A 243 -2.60 -15.98 -13.73
N ALA A 244 -1.72 -15.35 -12.94
CA ALA A 244 -1.70 -15.48 -11.48
C ALA A 244 -2.97 -14.91 -10.83
N ALA A 245 -3.42 -13.71 -11.25
CA ALA A 245 -4.65 -13.11 -10.73
C ALA A 245 -5.88 -13.97 -11.02
N ASN A 246 -5.95 -14.64 -12.18
CA ASN A 246 -7.00 -15.58 -12.52
C ASN A 246 -7.01 -16.82 -11.59
N VAL A 247 -5.84 -17.37 -11.24
CA VAL A 247 -5.76 -18.47 -10.26
C VAL A 247 -6.31 -18.03 -8.90
N VAL A 248 -5.93 -16.82 -8.45
CA VAL A 248 -6.44 -16.26 -7.18
C VAL A 248 -7.95 -16.08 -7.25
N ARG A 249 -8.49 -15.50 -8.34
CA ARG A 249 -9.93 -15.32 -8.54
C ARG A 249 -10.69 -16.63 -8.44
N LEU A 250 -10.24 -17.66 -9.16
CA LEU A 250 -10.89 -18.98 -9.14
C LEU A 250 -10.90 -19.56 -7.73
N ASN A 251 -9.80 -19.48 -7.01
CA ASN A 251 -9.71 -19.99 -5.65
C ASN A 251 -10.60 -19.19 -4.65
N LEU A 252 -10.76 -17.87 -4.83
CA LEU A 252 -11.67 -17.05 -4.01
C LEU A 252 -13.15 -17.38 -4.28
N THR A 253 -13.50 -17.75 -5.52
CA THR A 253 -14.88 -18.05 -5.89
C THR A 253 -15.32 -19.45 -5.41
N TYR A 254 -14.40 -20.43 -5.31
CA TYR A 254 -14.72 -21.82 -5.03
C TYR A 254 -14.22 -22.34 -3.65
N SER A 255 -13.72 -21.44 -2.77
CA SER A 255 -13.36 -21.74 -1.38
C SER A 255 -14.46 -21.32 -0.43
#